data_48aed55f63226eb61b0a9b69e32d2187
#
_entry.id   48aed55f63226eb61b0a9b69e32d2187
#
_cell.length_a   1.000
_cell.length_b   1.000
_cell.length_c   1.000
_cell.angle_alpha   90.00
_cell.angle_beta   90.00
_cell.angle_gamma   90.00
#
_symmetry.space_group_name_H-M   'P 1'
#
loop_
_entity.id
_entity.type
_entity.pdbx_description
1 polymer ?
#
loop_
_entity_poly.entity_id
_entity_poly.type
_entity_poly.pdbx_seq_one_letter_code
_entity_poly.pdbx_strand_id
1 'polypeptide(L)'
;MNLRDLRYLVALADLRHFGKAAEASFVSQPTLSTQIRKLEEFLGVALLERNSRQVLLTPVGEQVVEQARRVLRETDQLLRVAKQARDPFSGELRLGIIPTVAPYLLPRALPKLRKAFPSLLVQLVESQTATLQRMLRAGEIEAAIVALPFELDHTVQVQLYLEPFLLAVAKDHPKARRKWVTLEDLQGEQLLLLEDGHCLRDQALSVCSFAGAVENVNFRATSIETLRQMVAANAGVTLMPELATGSDDGVRYVPFKGEAPNRLVGLVWRESSTRGDVLRAIADTLAAIGPDSRRA
;
A
#
# COMPACT_ATOMS: atom_id res chain seq x y z
N MET A 1 -19.29 -29.69 -4.09
CA MET A 1 -18.34 -28.57 -4.18
C MET A 1 -17.18 -28.80 -3.23
N ASN A 2 -15.94 -28.55 -3.66
CA ASN A 2 -14.73 -28.64 -2.84
C ASN A 2 -13.76 -27.49 -3.21
N LEU A 3 -12.66 -27.34 -2.46
CA LEU A 3 -11.70 -26.25 -2.68
C LEU A 3 -11.00 -26.31 -4.05
N ARG A 4 -10.88 -27.52 -4.63
CA ARG A 4 -10.30 -27.69 -5.95
C ARG A 4 -11.20 -27.10 -7.03
N ASP A 5 -12.51 -27.26 -6.90
CA ASP A 5 -13.50 -26.68 -7.82
C ASP A 5 -13.41 -25.15 -7.81
N LEU A 6 -13.24 -24.52 -6.63
CA LEU A 6 -13.06 -23.09 -6.48
C LEU A 6 -11.74 -22.60 -7.11
N ARG A 7 -10.64 -23.35 -6.97
CA ARG A 7 -9.37 -23.04 -7.63
C ARG A 7 -9.49 -23.07 -9.14
N TYR A 8 -10.18 -24.06 -9.68
CA TYR A 8 -10.43 -24.17 -11.11
C TYR A 8 -11.26 -23.00 -11.64
N LEU A 9 -12.30 -22.60 -10.91
CA LEU A 9 -13.12 -21.45 -11.26
C LEU A 9 -12.31 -20.16 -11.27
N VAL A 10 -11.51 -19.91 -10.24
CA VAL A 10 -10.66 -18.72 -10.15
C VAL A 10 -9.61 -18.70 -11.26
N ALA A 11 -8.91 -19.82 -11.51
CA ALA A 11 -7.93 -19.91 -12.60
C ALA A 11 -8.58 -19.65 -13.98
N LEU A 12 -9.80 -20.15 -14.19
CA LEU A 12 -10.55 -19.91 -15.42
C LEU A 12 -10.98 -18.45 -15.56
N ALA A 13 -11.40 -17.81 -14.47
CA ALA A 13 -11.75 -16.40 -14.43
C ALA A 13 -10.56 -15.47 -14.76
N ASP A 14 -9.38 -15.82 -14.23
CA ASP A 14 -8.14 -15.03 -14.43
C ASP A 14 -7.59 -15.17 -15.85
N LEU A 15 -7.53 -16.40 -16.35
CA LEU A 15 -6.89 -16.73 -17.63
C LEU A 15 -7.85 -16.64 -18.81
N ARG A 16 -9.16 -16.63 -18.58
CA ARG A 16 -10.23 -16.57 -19.60
C ARG A 16 -10.05 -17.56 -20.76
N HIS A 17 -9.43 -18.70 -20.47
CA HIS A 17 -9.12 -19.72 -21.47
C HIS A 17 -9.02 -21.10 -20.79
N PHE A 18 -9.88 -22.06 -21.19
CA PHE A 18 -9.94 -23.39 -20.58
C PHE A 18 -8.61 -24.15 -20.63
N GLY A 19 -7.90 -24.14 -21.78
CA GLY A 19 -6.62 -24.84 -21.91
C GLY A 19 -5.55 -24.28 -20.96
N LYS A 20 -5.38 -22.95 -20.93
CA LYS A 20 -4.42 -22.30 -20.03
C LYS A 20 -4.78 -22.50 -18.56
N ALA A 21 -6.07 -22.44 -18.20
CA ALA A 21 -6.53 -22.68 -16.85
C ALA A 21 -6.31 -24.13 -16.40
N ALA A 22 -6.49 -25.08 -17.30
CA ALA A 22 -6.22 -26.50 -17.05
C ALA A 22 -4.73 -26.76 -16.82
N GLU A 23 -3.86 -26.20 -17.65
CA GLU A 23 -2.40 -26.24 -17.50
C GLU A 23 -1.95 -25.64 -16.17
N ALA A 24 -2.42 -24.42 -15.84
CA ALA A 24 -2.14 -23.76 -14.57
C ALA A 24 -2.67 -24.54 -13.34
N SER A 25 -3.69 -25.36 -13.53
CA SER A 25 -4.30 -26.20 -12.50
C SER A 25 -3.76 -27.64 -12.48
N PHE A 26 -2.77 -27.97 -13.32
CA PHE A 26 -2.15 -29.29 -13.47
C PHE A 26 -3.16 -30.40 -13.77
N VAL A 27 -4.15 -30.13 -14.64
CA VAL A 27 -5.16 -31.08 -15.08
C VAL A 27 -5.40 -31.00 -16.59
N SER A 28 -6.10 -32.01 -17.15
CA SER A 28 -6.53 -31.94 -18.55
C SER A 28 -7.70 -30.95 -18.72
N GLN A 29 -7.80 -30.32 -19.89
CA GLN A 29 -8.91 -29.43 -20.22
C GLN A 29 -10.29 -30.07 -20.08
N PRO A 30 -10.53 -31.34 -20.51
CA PRO A 30 -11.79 -32.03 -20.29
C PRO A 30 -12.13 -32.19 -18.78
N THR A 31 -11.11 -32.46 -17.95
CA THR A 31 -11.28 -32.57 -16.51
C THR A 31 -11.74 -31.24 -15.92
N LEU A 32 -11.04 -30.13 -16.23
CA LEU A 32 -11.42 -28.82 -15.75
C LEU A 32 -12.82 -28.42 -16.20
N SER A 33 -13.14 -28.60 -17.48
CA SER A 33 -14.48 -28.31 -18.02
C SER A 33 -15.59 -29.09 -17.33
N THR A 34 -15.36 -30.39 -17.05
CA THR A 34 -16.31 -31.25 -16.34
C THR A 34 -16.51 -30.78 -14.90
N GLN A 35 -15.44 -30.38 -14.20
CA GLN A 35 -15.56 -29.93 -12.81
C GLN A 35 -16.27 -28.54 -12.72
N ILE A 36 -16.03 -27.65 -13.66
CA ILE A 36 -16.77 -26.37 -13.72
C ILE A 36 -18.27 -26.65 -13.96
N ARG A 37 -18.63 -27.54 -14.86
CA ARG A 37 -20.02 -27.89 -15.08
C ARG A 37 -20.67 -28.48 -13.82
N LYS A 38 -19.99 -29.39 -13.13
CA LYS A 38 -20.48 -29.94 -11.84
C LYS A 38 -20.64 -28.88 -10.77
N LEU A 39 -19.77 -27.86 -10.76
CA LEU A 39 -19.88 -26.71 -9.85
C LEU A 39 -21.13 -25.89 -10.18
N GLU A 40 -21.39 -25.60 -11.46
CA GLU A 40 -22.61 -24.90 -11.91
C GLU A 40 -23.89 -25.70 -11.56
N GLU A 41 -23.88 -27.01 -11.78
CA GLU A 41 -24.98 -27.90 -11.40
C GLU A 41 -25.21 -27.89 -9.88
N PHE A 42 -24.14 -27.95 -9.09
CA PHE A 42 -24.22 -27.88 -7.63
C PHE A 42 -24.77 -26.56 -7.10
N LEU A 43 -24.37 -25.45 -7.72
CA LEU A 43 -24.82 -24.10 -7.34
C LEU A 43 -26.20 -23.74 -7.93
N GLY A 44 -26.66 -24.49 -8.93
CA GLY A 44 -27.92 -24.24 -9.63
C GLY A 44 -27.93 -22.99 -10.51
N VAL A 45 -26.75 -22.44 -10.84
CA VAL A 45 -26.60 -21.23 -11.66
C VAL A 45 -25.49 -21.39 -12.69
N ALA A 46 -25.63 -20.74 -13.86
CA ALA A 46 -24.58 -20.68 -14.84
C ALA A 46 -23.55 -19.61 -14.42
N LEU A 47 -22.29 -20.00 -14.31
CA LEU A 47 -21.18 -19.10 -13.99
C LEU A 47 -20.49 -18.55 -15.24
N LEU A 48 -20.63 -19.26 -16.38
CA LEU A 48 -20.04 -18.93 -17.66
C LEU A 48 -21.11 -18.72 -18.72
N GLU A 49 -20.88 -17.80 -19.64
CA GLU A 49 -21.68 -17.64 -20.85
C GLU A 49 -21.37 -18.78 -21.84
N ARG A 50 -22.42 -19.43 -22.34
CA ARG A 50 -22.27 -20.63 -23.20
C ARG A 50 -21.89 -20.33 -24.64
N ASN A 51 -21.64 -19.06 -25.00
CA ASN A 51 -21.59 -18.69 -26.41
C ASN A 51 -20.34 -17.90 -26.72
N SER A 52 -19.18 -18.48 -26.75
CA SER A 52 -18.09 -17.82 -27.46
C SER A 52 -16.77 -18.59 -27.53
N ARG A 53 -15.96 -18.19 -28.47
CA ARG A 53 -14.53 -18.51 -28.56
C ARG A 53 -13.71 -17.95 -27.38
N GLN A 54 -14.36 -17.19 -26.48
CA GLN A 54 -13.77 -16.62 -25.25
C GLN A 54 -14.60 -17.03 -24.03
N VAL A 55 -13.94 -17.25 -22.91
CA VAL A 55 -14.58 -17.51 -21.62
C VAL A 55 -15.04 -16.19 -21.02
N LEU A 56 -16.36 -16.01 -20.92
CA LEU A 56 -16.98 -14.87 -20.26
C LEU A 56 -17.71 -15.35 -19.02
N LEU A 57 -17.58 -14.59 -17.92
CA LEU A 57 -18.34 -14.83 -16.70
C LEU A 57 -19.72 -14.18 -16.82
N THR A 58 -20.73 -14.84 -16.25
CA THR A 58 -22.01 -14.20 -16.00
C THR A 58 -21.89 -13.22 -14.83
N PRO A 59 -22.83 -12.25 -14.65
CA PRO A 59 -22.82 -11.36 -13.47
C PRO A 59 -22.83 -12.13 -12.13
N VAL A 60 -23.51 -13.26 -12.07
CA VAL A 60 -23.49 -14.19 -10.90
C VAL A 60 -22.13 -14.88 -10.82
N GLY A 61 -21.55 -15.26 -11.96
CA GLY A 61 -20.23 -15.86 -12.04
C GLY A 61 -19.14 -14.96 -11.45
N GLU A 62 -19.17 -13.66 -11.73
CA GLU A 62 -18.24 -12.70 -11.13
C GLU A 62 -18.36 -12.64 -9.61
N GLN A 63 -19.59 -12.59 -9.09
CA GLN A 63 -19.83 -12.60 -7.64
C GLN A 63 -19.35 -13.91 -6.99
N VAL A 64 -19.61 -15.05 -7.61
CA VAL A 64 -19.17 -16.37 -7.12
C VAL A 64 -17.64 -16.48 -7.15
N VAL A 65 -16.97 -15.98 -8.20
CA VAL A 65 -15.50 -15.91 -8.28
C VAL A 65 -14.92 -15.09 -7.13
N GLU A 66 -15.52 -13.94 -6.83
CA GLU A 66 -15.04 -13.11 -5.71
C GLU A 66 -15.20 -13.83 -4.36
N GLN A 67 -16.31 -14.51 -4.14
CA GLN A 67 -16.48 -15.32 -2.93
C GLN A 67 -15.53 -16.54 -2.92
N ALA A 68 -15.31 -17.19 -4.05
CA ALA A 68 -14.35 -18.28 -4.17
C ALA A 68 -12.92 -17.83 -3.80
N ARG A 69 -12.51 -16.66 -4.24
CA ARG A 69 -11.23 -16.06 -3.85
C ARG A 69 -11.13 -15.85 -2.33
N ARG A 70 -12.21 -15.40 -1.68
CA ARG A 70 -12.25 -15.25 -0.21
C ARG A 70 -12.07 -16.59 0.50
N VAL A 71 -12.82 -17.61 0.11
CA VAL A 71 -12.72 -18.96 0.69
C VAL A 71 -11.31 -19.53 0.54
N LEU A 72 -10.70 -19.39 -0.63
CA LEU A 72 -9.34 -19.86 -0.87
C LEU A 72 -8.30 -19.13 0.01
N ARG A 73 -8.44 -17.83 0.19
CA ARG A 73 -7.57 -17.03 1.09
C ARG A 73 -7.69 -17.50 2.54
N GLU A 74 -8.92 -17.74 3.02
CA GLU A 74 -9.14 -18.26 4.38
C GLU A 74 -8.53 -19.65 4.56
N THR A 75 -8.62 -20.50 3.53
CA THR A 75 -7.97 -21.81 3.56
C THR A 75 -6.44 -21.70 3.65
N ASP A 76 -5.84 -20.80 2.87
CA ASP A 76 -4.42 -20.55 2.93
C ASP A 76 -4.01 -19.98 4.29
N GLN A 77 -4.87 -19.17 4.91
CA GLN A 77 -4.66 -18.66 6.26
C GLN A 77 -4.69 -19.78 7.31
N LEU A 78 -5.61 -20.74 7.18
CA LEU A 78 -5.67 -21.92 8.03
C LEU A 78 -4.36 -22.73 7.98
N LEU A 79 -3.81 -22.93 6.77
CA LEU A 79 -2.52 -23.61 6.61
C LEU A 79 -1.36 -22.80 7.21
N ARG A 80 -1.40 -21.47 7.11
CA ARG A 80 -0.41 -20.59 7.75
C ARG A 80 -0.48 -20.70 9.27
N VAL A 81 -1.67 -20.62 9.86
CA VAL A 81 -1.88 -20.78 11.32
C VAL A 81 -1.29 -22.09 11.81
N ALA A 82 -1.55 -23.20 11.12
CA ALA A 82 -1.01 -24.50 11.47
C ALA A 82 0.53 -24.56 11.41
N LYS A 83 1.15 -23.86 10.45
CA LYS A 83 2.61 -23.73 10.36
C LYS A 83 3.19 -22.83 11.44
N GLN A 84 2.52 -21.70 11.71
CA GLN A 84 2.95 -20.68 12.67
C GLN A 84 2.82 -21.12 14.13
N ALA A 85 1.98 -22.11 14.42
CA ALA A 85 1.88 -22.72 15.75
C ALA A 85 3.21 -23.32 16.25
N ARG A 86 4.20 -23.51 15.36
CA ARG A 86 5.54 -23.98 15.67
C ARG A 86 6.56 -22.86 15.92
N ASP A 87 6.44 -21.73 15.20
CA ASP A 87 7.27 -20.53 15.36
C ASP A 87 6.52 -19.33 14.79
N PRO A 88 5.95 -18.45 15.63
CA PRO A 88 5.19 -17.28 15.20
C PRO A 88 6.00 -16.28 14.35
N PHE A 89 7.34 -16.27 14.51
CA PHE A 89 8.27 -15.40 13.79
C PHE A 89 8.81 -16.01 12.50
N SER A 90 8.25 -17.11 12.02
CA SER A 90 8.63 -17.76 10.77
C SER A 90 7.55 -17.65 9.68
N GLY A 91 7.92 -18.07 8.45
CA GLY A 91 7.02 -18.11 7.30
C GLY A 91 6.88 -16.77 6.59
N GLU A 92 5.86 -16.64 5.74
CA GLU A 92 5.62 -15.43 4.94
C GLU A 92 4.82 -14.39 5.72
N LEU A 93 5.16 -13.12 5.51
CA LEU A 93 4.42 -11.95 5.94
C LEU A 93 4.16 -11.05 4.74
N ARG A 94 2.91 -10.83 4.39
CA ARG A 94 2.52 -9.89 3.33
C ARG A 94 2.28 -8.53 3.93
N LEU A 95 3.21 -7.60 3.65
CA LEU A 95 3.22 -6.25 4.18
C LEU A 95 2.91 -5.24 3.08
N GLY A 96 1.80 -4.53 3.22
CA GLY A 96 1.45 -3.37 2.39
C GLY A 96 2.23 -2.14 2.82
N ILE A 97 2.50 -1.23 1.89
CA ILE A 97 3.13 0.05 2.17
C ILE A 97 2.71 1.10 1.15
N ILE A 98 2.48 2.33 1.60
CA ILE A 98 2.12 3.43 0.69
C ILE A 98 3.34 3.93 -0.08
N PRO A 99 3.18 4.36 -1.38
CA PRO A 99 4.27 4.78 -2.26
C PRO A 99 5.07 5.97 -1.74
N THR A 100 4.46 6.81 -0.90
CA THR A 100 5.13 7.98 -0.32
C THR A 100 6.03 7.64 0.87
N VAL A 101 6.06 6.38 1.31
CA VAL A 101 6.89 5.88 2.42
C VAL A 101 7.86 4.80 1.93
N ALA A 102 7.40 3.92 1.05
CA ALA A 102 8.14 2.73 0.63
C ALA A 102 9.59 2.99 0.20
N PRO A 103 9.91 3.88 -0.75
CA PRO A 103 11.26 4.07 -1.25
C PRO A 103 12.24 4.59 -0.19
N TYR A 104 11.73 5.27 0.83
CA TYR A 104 12.55 5.97 1.84
C TYR A 104 12.73 5.17 3.12
N LEU A 105 11.72 4.36 3.50
CA LEU A 105 11.76 3.53 4.70
C LEU A 105 12.38 2.15 4.42
N LEU A 106 12.00 1.49 3.33
CA LEU A 106 12.37 0.08 3.07
C LEU A 106 13.87 -0.17 3.01
N PRO A 107 14.72 0.67 2.38
CA PRO A 107 16.16 0.45 2.35
C PRO A 107 16.81 0.38 3.75
N ARG A 108 16.20 1.06 4.73
CA ARG A 108 16.64 1.05 6.14
C ARG A 108 15.98 -0.04 6.96
N ALA A 109 14.72 -0.33 6.67
CA ALA A 109 13.88 -1.27 7.40
C ALA A 109 14.25 -2.72 7.11
N LEU A 110 14.41 -3.09 5.85
CA LEU A 110 14.62 -4.48 5.44
C LEU A 110 15.86 -5.13 6.06
N PRO A 111 17.05 -4.47 6.12
CA PRO A 111 18.20 -5.06 6.79
C PRO A 111 17.96 -5.32 8.28
N LYS A 112 17.28 -4.41 8.97
CA LYS A 112 16.96 -4.55 10.41
C LYS A 112 15.94 -5.65 10.64
N LEU A 113 14.89 -5.72 9.81
CA LEU A 113 13.87 -6.79 9.88
C LEU A 113 14.49 -8.16 9.62
N ARG A 114 15.35 -8.31 8.61
CA ARG A 114 16.06 -9.57 8.33
C ARG A 114 16.96 -10.01 9.48
N LYS A 115 17.61 -9.05 10.15
CA LYS A 115 18.46 -9.33 11.32
C LYS A 115 17.62 -9.74 12.53
N ALA A 116 16.49 -9.05 12.79
CA ALA A 116 15.63 -9.32 13.92
C ALA A 116 14.78 -10.60 13.74
N PHE A 117 14.35 -10.88 12.52
CA PHE A 117 13.44 -11.98 12.19
C PHE A 117 13.97 -12.80 11.00
N PRO A 118 15.06 -13.57 11.17
CA PRO A 118 15.74 -14.24 10.06
C PRO A 118 14.92 -15.33 9.37
N SER A 119 13.92 -15.89 10.07
CA SER A 119 13.00 -16.92 9.54
C SER A 119 11.73 -16.33 8.91
N LEU A 120 11.58 -14.99 8.91
CA LEU A 120 10.42 -14.30 8.36
C LEU A 120 10.69 -13.83 6.93
N LEU A 121 9.90 -14.32 5.98
CA LEU A 121 9.95 -13.87 4.58
C LEU A 121 8.94 -12.74 4.37
N VAL A 122 9.41 -11.50 4.31
CA VAL A 122 8.55 -10.33 4.08
C VAL A 122 8.30 -10.17 2.58
N GLN A 123 7.05 -10.30 2.17
CA GLN A 123 6.54 -9.97 0.84
C GLN A 123 5.94 -8.56 0.87
N LEU A 124 6.47 -7.67 0.04
CA LEU A 124 6.05 -6.27 0.00
C LEU A 124 5.03 -6.02 -1.11
N VAL A 125 4.00 -5.25 -0.78
CA VAL A 125 2.99 -4.76 -1.72
C VAL A 125 2.93 -3.25 -1.60
N GLU A 126 3.44 -2.54 -2.60
CA GLU A 126 3.32 -1.09 -2.67
C GLU A 126 2.02 -0.71 -3.37
N SER A 127 1.16 0.07 -2.70
CA SER A 127 -0.10 0.55 -3.28
C SER A 127 -0.67 1.75 -2.52
N GLN A 128 -1.62 2.45 -3.14
CA GLN A 128 -2.34 3.57 -2.52
C GLN A 128 -3.20 3.11 -1.34
N THR A 129 -3.51 4.04 -0.42
CA THR A 129 -4.21 3.77 0.84
C THR A 129 -5.53 3.00 0.64
N ALA A 130 -6.38 3.43 -0.30
CA ALA A 130 -7.67 2.78 -0.56
C ALA A 130 -7.51 1.31 -1.02
N THR A 131 -6.50 1.02 -1.82
CA THR A 131 -6.18 -0.36 -2.25
C THR A 131 -5.68 -1.19 -1.08
N LEU A 132 -4.78 -0.64 -0.25
CA LEU A 132 -4.28 -1.33 0.95
C LEU A 132 -5.40 -1.59 1.97
N GLN A 133 -6.37 -0.66 2.13
CA GLN A 133 -7.57 -0.88 2.95
C GLN A 133 -8.37 -2.09 2.44
N ARG A 134 -8.64 -2.13 1.14
CA ARG A 134 -9.36 -3.26 0.53
C ARG A 134 -8.59 -4.57 0.72
N MET A 135 -7.29 -4.58 0.46
CA MET A 135 -6.44 -5.76 0.60
C MET A 135 -6.35 -6.23 2.05
N LEU A 136 -6.24 -5.30 3.01
CA LEU A 136 -6.21 -5.64 4.43
C LEU A 136 -7.55 -6.24 4.88
N ARG A 137 -8.68 -5.64 4.47
CA ARG A 137 -10.04 -6.17 4.74
C ARG A 137 -10.23 -7.56 4.14
N ALA A 138 -9.73 -7.77 2.92
CA ALA A 138 -9.85 -9.04 2.20
C ALA A 138 -8.88 -10.13 2.69
N GLY A 139 -7.92 -9.81 3.58
CA GLY A 139 -6.89 -10.76 4.02
C GLY A 139 -5.79 -11.03 2.97
N GLU A 140 -5.70 -10.21 1.94
CA GLU A 140 -4.67 -10.30 0.90
C GLU A 140 -3.29 -9.86 1.43
N ILE A 141 -3.28 -8.92 2.39
CA ILE A 141 -2.12 -8.52 3.19
C ILE A 141 -2.41 -8.70 4.67
N GLU A 142 -1.38 -8.89 5.47
CA GLU A 142 -1.50 -9.09 6.92
C GLU A 142 -1.40 -7.78 7.70
N ALA A 143 -0.58 -6.86 7.23
CA ALA A 143 -0.41 -5.52 7.79
C ALA A 143 -0.12 -4.50 6.68
N ALA A 144 -0.24 -3.21 7.00
CA ALA A 144 0.12 -2.12 6.10
C ALA A 144 0.82 -0.98 6.85
N ILE A 145 1.86 -0.41 6.23
CA ILE A 145 2.51 0.84 6.66
C ILE A 145 1.84 1.98 5.92
N VAL A 146 1.17 2.86 6.66
CA VAL A 146 0.31 3.91 6.11
C VAL A 146 0.43 5.20 6.92
N ALA A 147 -0.13 6.30 6.41
CA ALA A 147 -0.36 7.49 7.23
C ALA A 147 -1.60 7.29 8.12
N LEU A 148 -1.52 7.75 9.36
CA LEU A 148 -2.61 7.71 10.33
C LEU A 148 -3.34 9.07 10.38
N PRO A 149 -4.62 9.11 10.74
CA PRO A 149 -5.50 7.96 11.04
C PRO A 149 -5.81 7.11 9.80
N PHE A 150 -6.01 5.82 10.00
CA PHE A 150 -6.38 4.88 8.94
C PHE A 150 -7.83 4.47 9.15
N GLU A 151 -8.68 4.83 8.19
CA GLU A 151 -10.14 4.66 8.28
C GLU A 151 -10.56 3.24 7.92
N LEU A 152 -10.33 2.30 8.82
CA LEU A 152 -10.81 0.94 8.69
C LEU A 152 -11.16 0.39 10.08
N ASP A 153 -12.43 0.00 10.27
CA ASP A 153 -12.91 -0.60 11.50
C ASP A 153 -12.19 -1.91 11.80
N HIS A 154 -12.19 -2.29 13.07
CA HIS A 154 -11.59 -3.53 13.57
C HIS A 154 -10.11 -3.69 13.19
N THR A 155 -9.36 -2.60 13.29
CA THR A 155 -7.90 -2.59 13.09
C THR A 155 -7.15 -2.12 14.33
N VAL A 156 -6.03 -2.78 14.59
CA VAL A 156 -5.01 -2.28 15.51
C VAL A 156 -4.12 -1.32 14.73
N GLN A 157 -3.91 -0.12 15.25
CA GLN A 157 -3.05 0.91 14.67
C GLN A 157 -1.94 1.25 15.66
N VAL A 158 -0.70 1.02 15.26
CA VAL A 158 0.48 1.32 16.06
C VAL A 158 1.28 2.43 15.40
N GLN A 159 1.52 3.51 16.14
CA GLN A 159 2.35 4.62 15.67
C GLN A 159 3.80 4.16 15.54
N LEU A 160 4.42 4.44 14.39
CA LEU A 160 5.84 4.18 14.15
C LEU A 160 6.66 5.45 14.43
N TYR A 161 6.31 6.54 13.76
CA TYR A 161 6.98 7.83 13.94
C TYR A 161 6.14 8.99 13.41
N LEU A 162 6.41 10.17 13.95
CA LEU A 162 5.93 11.44 13.42
C LEU A 162 6.95 11.93 12.39
N GLU A 163 6.49 12.26 11.19
CA GLU A 163 7.33 12.75 10.10
C GLU A 163 6.98 14.19 9.74
N PRO A 164 7.88 15.17 10.01
CA PRO A 164 7.64 16.53 9.60
C PRO A 164 7.78 16.69 8.08
N PHE A 165 7.07 17.68 7.55
CA PHE A 165 7.26 18.14 6.19
C PHE A 165 8.24 19.31 6.17
N LEU A 166 9.04 19.38 5.10
CA LEU A 166 9.86 20.52 4.76
C LEU A 166 9.30 21.17 3.50
N LEU A 167 9.44 22.48 3.38
CA LEU A 167 9.16 23.18 2.13
C LEU A 167 10.28 22.87 1.13
N ALA A 168 9.94 22.19 0.02
CA ALA A 168 10.84 21.92 -1.08
C ALA A 168 10.71 23.03 -2.13
N VAL A 169 11.82 23.68 -2.46
CA VAL A 169 11.92 24.78 -3.43
C VAL A 169 13.12 24.59 -4.34
N ALA A 170 13.11 25.18 -5.53
CA ALA A 170 14.27 25.21 -6.41
C ALA A 170 15.45 25.93 -5.72
N LYS A 171 16.70 25.59 -6.08
CA LYS A 171 17.91 26.21 -5.48
C LYS A 171 17.99 27.72 -5.67
N ASP A 172 17.42 28.25 -6.74
CA ASP A 172 17.36 29.67 -7.08
C ASP A 172 16.11 30.40 -6.55
N HIS A 173 15.18 29.67 -5.95
CA HIS A 173 13.96 30.24 -5.36
C HIS A 173 14.29 31.19 -4.19
N PRO A 174 13.58 32.33 -4.04
CA PRO A 174 13.86 33.31 -2.96
C PRO A 174 13.88 32.71 -1.55
N LYS A 175 13.06 31.71 -1.30
CA LYS A 175 13.00 31.02 0.00
C LYS A 175 14.12 30.01 0.23
N ALA A 176 14.89 29.61 -0.80
CA ALA A 176 15.98 28.64 -0.69
C ALA A 176 17.11 29.12 0.25
N ARG A 177 17.25 30.41 0.41
CA ARG A 177 18.28 31.01 1.28
C ARG A 177 17.82 31.21 2.73
N ARG A 178 16.53 30.95 3.00
CA ARG A 178 15.98 31.07 4.36
C ARG A 178 16.44 29.93 5.24
N LYS A 179 16.68 30.23 6.51
CA LYS A 179 16.99 29.21 7.52
C LYS A 179 15.76 28.39 7.92
N TRP A 180 14.59 28.99 7.83
CA TRP A 180 13.28 28.40 8.13
C TRP A 180 12.17 29.22 7.44
N VAL A 181 10.99 28.65 7.30
CA VAL A 181 9.76 29.30 6.82
C VAL A 181 8.64 29.10 7.84
N THR A 182 7.58 29.93 7.71
CA THR A 182 6.32 29.75 8.46
C THR A 182 5.21 29.29 7.52
N LEU A 183 4.04 28.96 8.04
CA LEU A 183 2.88 28.63 7.20
C LEU A 183 2.43 29.82 6.37
N GLU A 184 2.49 31.03 6.94
CA GLU A 184 2.13 32.28 6.25
C GLU A 184 3.05 32.54 5.04
N ASP A 185 4.29 32.07 5.08
CA ASP A 185 5.21 32.16 3.94
C ASP A 185 4.76 31.36 2.72
N LEU A 186 3.80 30.46 2.86
CA LEU A 186 3.21 29.70 1.75
C LEU A 186 2.13 30.51 0.99
N GLN A 187 1.68 31.63 1.53
CA GLN A 187 0.64 32.43 0.90
C GLN A 187 1.03 32.84 -0.53
N GLY A 188 0.16 32.51 -1.48
CA GLY A 188 0.34 32.79 -2.91
C GLY A 188 1.32 31.87 -3.63
N GLU A 189 1.98 30.92 -2.94
CA GLU A 189 2.83 29.94 -3.60
C GLU A 189 1.99 28.91 -4.40
N GLN A 190 2.55 28.48 -5.54
CA GLN A 190 1.98 27.44 -6.38
C GLN A 190 2.44 26.07 -5.86
N LEU A 191 1.56 25.36 -5.15
CA LEU A 191 1.89 24.03 -4.65
C LEU A 191 1.68 22.96 -5.72
N LEU A 192 2.73 22.20 -5.97
CA LEU A 192 2.71 20.97 -6.76
C LEU A 192 2.29 19.83 -5.84
N LEU A 193 1.30 19.05 -6.25
CA LEU A 193 0.73 17.97 -5.45
C LEU A 193 0.78 16.63 -6.20
N LEU A 194 0.65 15.56 -5.44
CA LEU A 194 0.41 14.23 -6.00
C LEU A 194 -1.03 14.16 -6.55
N GLU A 195 -1.28 13.18 -7.41
CA GLU A 195 -2.61 12.83 -7.89
C GLU A 195 -3.53 12.33 -6.75
N ASP A 196 -4.82 12.27 -7.03
CA ASP A 196 -5.81 11.77 -6.09
C ASP A 196 -5.52 10.32 -5.66
N GLY A 197 -5.86 9.99 -4.41
CA GLY A 197 -5.61 8.67 -3.80
C GLY A 197 -4.30 8.55 -3.01
N HIS A 198 -3.43 9.56 -3.06
CA HIS A 198 -2.27 9.66 -2.17
C HIS A 198 -2.62 10.48 -0.92
N CYS A 199 -2.55 9.87 0.27
CA CYS A 199 -2.82 10.57 1.53
C CYS A 199 -1.95 11.82 1.74
N LEU A 200 -0.74 11.86 1.15
CA LEU A 200 0.13 13.04 1.17
C LEU A 200 -0.52 14.25 0.48
N ARG A 201 -1.32 14.02 -0.58
CA ARG A 201 -2.09 15.07 -1.23
C ARG A 201 -3.08 15.73 -0.27
N ASP A 202 -3.88 14.90 0.42
CA ASP A 202 -4.93 15.40 1.33
C ASP A 202 -4.30 16.15 2.51
N GLN A 203 -3.18 15.65 3.02
CA GLN A 203 -2.38 16.31 4.05
C GLN A 203 -1.83 17.65 3.57
N ALA A 204 -1.28 17.72 2.35
CA ALA A 204 -0.78 18.97 1.79
C ALA A 204 -1.91 19.96 1.49
N LEU A 205 -3.07 19.49 1.00
CA LEU A 205 -4.25 20.35 0.78
C LEU A 205 -4.77 20.95 2.09
N SER A 206 -4.79 20.20 3.19
CA SER A 206 -5.19 20.75 4.49
C SER A 206 -4.23 21.87 4.93
N VAL A 207 -2.93 21.72 4.72
CA VAL A 207 -1.95 22.79 4.97
C VAL A 207 -2.19 23.99 4.05
N CYS A 208 -2.48 23.77 2.75
CA CYS A 208 -2.76 24.86 1.80
C CYS A 208 -3.97 25.69 2.23
N SER A 209 -5.05 25.04 2.67
CA SER A 209 -6.28 25.73 3.07
C SER A 209 -6.06 26.65 4.27
N PHE A 210 -5.17 26.32 5.19
CA PHE A 210 -4.79 27.16 6.32
C PHE A 210 -3.80 28.27 5.96
N ALA A 211 -2.90 27.99 5.01
CA ALA A 211 -1.77 28.88 4.69
C ALA A 211 -2.03 29.83 3.50
N GLY A 212 -3.18 29.72 2.82
CA GLY A 212 -3.48 30.56 1.64
C GLY A 212 -2.60 30.23 0.43
N ALA A 213 -2.02 29.03 0.37
CA ALA A 213 -1.32 28.52 -0.80
C ALA A 213 -2.32 28.06 -1.89
N VAL A 214 -1.88 28.07 -3.14
CA VAL A 214 -2.73 27.72 -4.29
C VAL A 214 -2.26 26.42 -4.92
N GLU A 215 -3.19 25.45 -5.10
CA GLU A 215 -2.87 24.24 -5.85
C GLU A 215 -2.57 24.56 -7.31
N ASN A 216 -1.46 24.06 -7.83
CA ASN A 216 -1.22 24.08 -9.27
C ASN A 216 -2.02 22.94 -9.93
N VAL A 217 -3.24 23.25 -10.36
CA VAL A 217 -4.18 22.27 -10.95
C VAL A 217 -3.72 21.71 -12.30
N ASN A 218 -2.75 22.38 -12.96
CA ASN A 218 -2.22 21.93 -14.25
C ASN A 218 -1.17 20.82 -14.11
N PHE A 219 -0.74 20.51 -12.88
CA PHE A 219 0.28 19.51 -12.64
C PHE A 219 -0.09 18.61 -11.47
N ARG A 220 -0.19 17.32 -11.76
CA ARG A 220 -0.40 16.26 -10.75
C ARG A 220 0.62 15.17 -10.99
N ALA A 221 1.41 14.86 -9.97
CA ALA A 221 2.44 13.84 -10.04
C ALA A 221 1.95 12.49 -9.50
N THR A 222 2.43 11.41 -10.09
CA THR A 222 2.19 10.05 -9.60
C THR A 222 3.18 9.61 -8.52
N SER A 223 4.29 10.35 -8.34
CA SER A 223 5.34 10.02 -7.37
C SER A 223 6.01 11.25 -6.76
N ILE A 224 6.58 11.08 -5.58
CA ILE A 224 7.39 12.12 -4.92
C ILE A 224 8.61 12.46 -5.78
N GLU A 225 9.19 11.49 -6.50
CA GLU A 225 10.34 11.77 -7.35
C GLU A 225 9.98 12.71 -8.50
N THR A 226 8.83 12.52 -9.14
CA THR A 226 8.33 13.46 -10.16
C THR A 226 8.11 14.84 -9.59
N LEU A 227 7.51 14.95 -8.37
CA LEU A 227 7.38 16.24 -7.68
C LEU A 227 8.73 16.92 -7.47
N ARG A 228 9.73 16.17 -7.01
CA ARG A 228 11.09 16.67 -6.77
C ARG A 228 11.71 17.26 -8.03
N GLN A 229 11.63 16.54 -9.15
CA GLN A 229 12.18 17.00 -10.43
C GLN A 229 11.48 18.27 -10.94
N MET A 230 10.16 18.37 -10.75
CA MET A 230 9.42 19.56 -11.14
C MET A 230 9.73 20.76 -10.25
N VAL A 231 9.94 20.54 -8.95
CA VAL A 231 10.44 21.59 -8.03
C VAL A 231 11.84 22.04 -8.45
N ALA A 232 12.74 21.10 -8.76
CA ALA A 232 14.08 21.43 -9.25
C ALA A 232 14.06 22.26 -10.54
N ALA A 233 13.06 22.02 -11.42
CA ALA A 233 12.82 22.80 -12.63
C ALA A 233 12.09 24.15 -12.37
N ASN A 234 11.88 24.53 -11.12
CA ASN A 234 11.20 25.77 -10.70
C ASN A 234 9.74 25.89 -11.19
N ALA A 235 9.04 24.75 -11.34
CA ALA A 235 7.63 24.74 -11.74
C ALA A 235 6.66 25.07 -10.59
N GLY A 236 7.16 25.17 -9.36
CA GLY A 236 6.42 25.43 -8.14
C GLY A 236 7.14 24.89 -6.92
N VAL A 237 6.45 24.87 -5.79
CA VAL A 237 6.97 24.36 -4.51
C VAL A 237 6.15 23.16 -4.05
N THR A 238 6.67 22.37 -3.09
CA THR A 238 5.88 21.27 -2.52
C THR A 238 6.25 21.02 -1.05
N LEU A 239 5.37 20.31 -0.34
CA LEU A 239 5.66 19.78 1.00
C LEU A 239 6.30 18.39 0.87
N MET A 240 7.55 18.31 1.28
CA MET A 240 8.35 17.08 1.16
C MET A 240 8.49 16.41 2.53
N PRO A 241 8.11 15.12 2.67
CA PRO A 241 8.38 14.36 3.89
C PRO A 241 9.88 14.31 4.20
N GLU A 242 10.27 14.42 5.46
CA GLU A 242 11.69 14.51 5.85
C GLU A 242 12.50 13.31 5.36
N LEU A 243 11.96 12.09 5.44
CA LEU A 243 12.65 10.89 4.94
C LEU A 243 12.89 10.92 3.43
N ALA A 244 12.05 11.64 2.68
CA ALA A 244 12.16 11.75 1.23
C ALA A 244 13.14 12.83 0.77
N THR A 245 13.78 13.57 1.68
CA THR A 245 14.75 14.61 1.31
C THR A 245 16.06 14.01 0.81
N GLY A 246 16.60 14.57 -0.28
CA GLY A 246 17.92 14.23 -0.84
C GLY A 246 18.98 15.27 -0.50
N SER A 247 20.24 14.97 -0.79
CA SER A 247 21.37 15.86 -0.48
C SER A 247 21.85 16.74 -1.66
N ASP A 248 21.62 16.31 -2.90
CA ASP A 248 22.07 17.04 -4.10
C ASP A 248 21.19 16.76 -5.34
N ASP A 249 19.91 17.07 -5.20
CA ASP A 249 18.88 16.77 -6.19
C ASP A 249 18.30 18.04 -6.89
N GLY A 250 19.01 19.15 -6.83
CA GLY A 250 18.53 20.42 -7.42
C GLY A 250 17.52 21.17 -6.55
N VAL A 251 17.11 20.60 -5.42
CA VAL A 251 16.09 21.12 -4.52
C VAL A 251 16.70 21.57 -3.20
N ARG A 252 16.16 22.64 -2.63
CA ARG A 252 16.42 23.07 -1.26
C ARG A 252 15.24 22.74 -0.37
N TYR A 253 15.50 22.06 0.73
CA TYR A 253 14.51 21.71 1.74
C TYR A 253 14.62 22.67 2.92
N VAL A 254 13.59 23.47 3.13
CA VAL A 254 13.56 24.51 4.16
C VAL A 254 12.63 24.06 5.28
N PRO A 255 13.12 23.94 6.53
CA PRO A 255 12.27 23.52 7.65
C PRO A 255 11.29 24.63 8.04
N PHE A 256 10.16 24.22 8.64
CA PHE A 256 9.21 25.13 9.25
C PHE A 256 9.66 25.54 10.65
N LYS A 257 9.40 26.81 11.01
CA LYS A 257 9.60 27.31 12.37
C LYS A 257 8.35 27.06 13.20
N GLY A 258 8.53 26.57 14.43
CA GLY A 258 7.41 26.25 15.32
C GLY A 258 6.80 24.89 15.01
N GLU A 259 5.46 24.81 15.04
CA GLU A 259 4.73 23.58 14.67
C GLU A 259 4.83 23.36 13.16
N ALA A 260 5.72 22.45 12.77
CA ALA A 260 5.84 22.03 11.38
C ALA A 260 4.62 21.17 10.98
N PRO A 261 4.08 21.35 9.76
CA PRO A 261 3.16 20.37 9.20
C PRO A 261 3.82 18.99 9.22
N ASN A 262 3.07 17.99 9.58
CA ASN A 262 3.62 16.65 9.76
C ASN A 262 2.60 15.59 9.39
N ARG A 263 3.06 14.35 9.28
CA ARG A 263 2.19 13.17 9.19
C ARG A 263 2.62 12.14 10.22
N LEU A 264 1.66 11.38 10.71
CA LEU A 264 1.91 10.25 11.56
C LEU A 264 1.94 8.99 10.69
N VAL A 265 3.07 8.28 10.67
CA VAL A 265 3.20 6.99 9.98
C VAL A 265 3.00 5.87 10.99
N GLY A 266 2.21 4.87 10.63
CA GLY A 266 1.88 3.74 11.48
C GLY A 266 1.87 2.42 10.76
N LEU A 267 1.92 1.34 11.54
CA LEU A 267 1.64 -0.02 11.11
C LEU A 267 0.24 -0.38 11.55
N VAL A 268 -0.57 -0.88 10.62
CA VAL A 268 -1.96 -1.26 10.87
C VAL A 268 -2.20 -2.71 10.46
N TRP A 269 -3.04 -3.42 11.23
CA TRP A 269 -3.46 -4.80 10.92
C TRP A 269 -4.84 -5.08 11.50
N ARG A 270 -5.49 -6.17 11.05
CA ARG A 270 -6.80 -6.57 11.57
C ARG A 270 -6.68 -7.03 13.02
N GLU A 271 -7.63 -6.64 13.88
CA GLU A 271 -7.74 -7.14 15.27
C GLU A 271 -7.81 -8.66 15.33
N SER A 272 -8.42 -9.31 14.34
CA SER A 272 -8.52 -10.76 14.24
C SER A 272 -7.22 -11.46 13.84
N SER A 273 -6.12 -10.72 13.63
CA SER A 273 -4.84 -11.33 13.26
C SER A 273 -4.27 -12.18 14.39
N THR A 274 -3.99 -13.45 14.10
CA THR A 274 -3.33 -14.36 15.02
C THR A 274 -1.83 -14.07 15.23
N ARG A 275 -1.27 -13.12 14.46
CA ARG A 275 0.14 -12.69 14.51
C ARG A 275 0.32 -11.32 15.15
N GLY A 276 -0.62 -10.88 15.97
CA GLY A 276 -0.57 -9.55 16.61
C GLY A 276 0.76 -9.26 17.31
N ASP A 277 1.32 -10.23 18.04
CA ASP A 277 2.60 -10.08 18.75
C ASP A 277 3.78 -9.91 17.79
N VAL A 278 3.80 -10.67 16.67
CA VAL A 278 4.82 -10.52 15.61
C VAL A 278 4.74 -9.14 14.98
N LEU A 279 3.53 -8.69 14.63
CA LEU A 279 3.30 -7.39 14.04
C LEU A 279 3.68 -6.24 14.98
N ARG A 280 3.46 -6.41 16.29
CA ARG A 280 3.91 -5.47 17.31
C ARG A 280 5.43 -5.40 17.40
N ALA A 281 6.12 -6.54 17.42
CA ALA A 281 7.58 -6.60 17.41
C ALA A 281 8.19 -5.99 16.13
N ILE A 282 7.51 -6.17 14.98
CA ILE A 282 7.87 -5.50 13.72
C ILE A 282 7.68 -3.99 13.85
N ALA A 283 6.56 -3.53 14.41
CA ALA A 283 6.31 -2.10 14.64
C ALA A 283 7.40 -1.47 15.51
N ASP A 284 7.81 -2.11 16.60
CA ASP A 284 8.89 -1.64 17.48
C ASP A 284 10.23 -1.53 16.71
N THR A 285 10.53 -2.52 15.85
CA THR A 285 11.73 -2.49 15.00
C THR A 285 11.69 -1.34 14.00
N LEU A 286 10.52 -1.06 13.42
CA LEU A 286 10.33 0.01 12.42
C LEU A 286 10.30 1.39 13.09
N ALA A 287 9.73 1.54 14.26
CA ALA A 287 9.70 2.81 15.01
C ALA A 287 11.12 3.36 15.27
N ALA A 288 12.09 2.49 15.49
CA ALA A 288 13.50 2.85 15.67
C ALA A 288 14.20 3.36 14.38
N ILE A 289 13.48 3.54 13.26
CA ILE A 289 14.05 3.93 11.95
C ILE A 289 13.53 5.30 11.48
N GLY A 290 12.57 5.88 12.18
CA GLY A 290 11.96 7.17 11.83
C GLY A 290 12.93 8.35 11.77
N PRO A 291 12.45 9.56 11.43
CA PRO A 291 13.26 10.77 11.27
C PRO A 291 14.15 11.12 12.47
N ASP A 292 13.66 10.90 13.69
CA ASP A 292 14.40 11.18 14.93
C ASP A 292 15.67 10.33 15.08
N SER A 293 15.76 9.17 14.43
CA SER A 293 16.97 8.34 14.44
C SER A 293 18.14 8.93 13.63
N ARG A 294 17.93 10.04 12.91
CA ARG A 294 18.98 10.79 12.21
C ARG A 294 19.69 11.82 13.12
N ARG A 295 19.10 12.14 14.26
CA ARG A 295 19.61 13.16 15.18
C ARG A 295 20.42 12.59 16.36
N ALA A 296 20.45 11.28 16.50
CA ALA A 296 21.26 10.52 17.43
C ALA A 296 22.51 9.95 16.74
#